data_2d651294d4f508fb8fdc40f2c8e7e9d3
#
_entry.id   2d651294d4f508fb8fdc40f2c8e7e9d3
#
_cell.length_a   1.000
_cell.length_b   1.000
_cell.length_c   1.000
_cell.angle_alpha   90.00
_cell.angle_beta   90.00
_cell.angle_gamma   90.00
#
_symmetry.space_group_name_H-M   'P 1'
#
loop_
_entity.id
_entity.type
_entity.pdbx_description
1 polymer ?
#
loop_
_entity_poly.entity_id
_entity_poly.type
_entity_poly.pdbx_seq_one_letter_code
_entity_poly.pdbx_strand_id
1 'polypeptide(L)'
;MIYKKLFFLTFLITFPLKSLALIEVDITRGNLNPLPIAVSSLASNNTDKENLKKKLDVKDIGLEISSIVENNLKKSGLFNPLDKEAFLQKPDIAHLKPRFEDWALIKAQALITGKVNLEDEKLRVEFRLWDVLAGKEMLALAFTTVPKNWRRVGHIITDKVYERLTGEKGYFDTRIIYVSEEGPKTQRVKKLAIMDQDGFNTKYLTLGNELVLTPRFNPTNQ
;
A
#
# COMPACT_ATOMS: atom_id res chain seq x y z
N MET A 1 30.81 -31.90 42.92
CA MET A 1 31.07 -31.11 41.68
C MET A 1 30.02 -31.33 40.58
N ILE A 2 29.39 -32.48 40.51
CA ILE A 2 28.35 -32.85 39.51
C ILE A 2 27.05 -32.05 39.70
N TYR A 3 26.58 -31.83 40.94
CA TYR A 3 25.34 -31.12 41.24
C TYR A 3 25.38 -29.62 40.85
N LYS A 4 26.54 -28.96 40.88
CA LYS A 4 26.68 -27.56 40.41
C LYS A 4 26.56 -27.43 38.90
N LYS A 5 27.03 -28.43 38.16
CA LYS A 5 26.89 -28.46 36.68
C LYS A 5 25.46 -28.77 36.25
N LEU A 6 24.76 -29.64 37.02
CA LEU A 6 23.36 -29.97 36.75
C LEU A 6 22.45 -28.75 37.00
N PHE A 7 22.68 -28.00 38.08
CA PHE A 7 21.94 -26.80 38.43
C PHE A 7 22.11 -25.69 37.35
N PHE A 8 23.33 -25.54 36.83
CA PHE A 8 23.61 -24.59 35.78
C PHE A 8 22.96 -24.96 34.42
N LEU A 9 22.89 -26.25 34.14
CA LEU A 9 22.23 -26.76 32.92
C LEU A 9 20.71 -26.59 33.01
N THR A 10 20.09 -26.80 34.19
CA THR A 10 18.65 -26.62 34.40
C THR A 10 18.26 -25.13 34.33
N PHE A 11 19.12 -24.21 34.80
CA PHE A 11 18.89 -22.77 34.71
C PHE A 11 18.95 -22.23 33.27
N LEU A 12 19.74 -22.86 32.39
CA LEU A 12 19.85 -22.46 30.97
C LEU A 12 18.60 -22.83 30.18
N ILE A 13 17.83 -23.84 30.59
CA ILE A 13 16.62 -24.32 29.90
C ILE A 13 15.38 -23.45 30.23
N THR A 14 15.42 -22.70 31.32
CA THR A 14 14.28 -21.89 31.81
C THR A 14 14.28 -20.43 31.33
N PHE A 15 15.24 -20.02 30.50
CA PHE A 15 15.18 -18.67 29.88
C PHE A 15 14.06 -18.65 28.81
N PRO A 16 12.97 -17.87 29.02
CA PRO A 16 11.94 -17.73 28.00
C PRO A 16 12.54 -16.98 26.80
N LEU A 17 12.75 -17.70 25.71
CA LEU A 17 13.00 -17.09 24.43
C LEU A 17 11.75 -16.28 24.08
N LYS A 18 11.83 -14.95 24.16
CA LYS A 18 10.78 -14.08 23.65
C LYS A 18 10.68 -14.31 22.13
N SER A 19 9.73 -15.14 21.74
CA SER A 19 9.31 -15.23 20.34
C SER A 19 8.63 -13.91 19.99
N LEU A 20 9.30 -13.07 19.22
CA LEU A 20 8.69 -11.90 18.62
C LEU A 20 7.92 -12.41 17.40
N ALA A 21 6.65 -12.73 17.60
CA ALA A 21 5.74 -13.00 16.50
C ALA A 21 5.60 -11.70 15.68
N LEU A 22 5.92 -11.77 14.37
CA LEU A 22 5.64 -10.69 13.43
C LEU A 22 4.13 -10.56 13.24
N ILE A 23 3.67 -9.35 12.98
CA ILE A 23 2.25 -9.09 12.68
C ILE A 23 1.85 -9.85 11.43
N GLU A 24 0.76 -10.63 11.54
CA GLU A 24 0.12 -11.34 10.43
C GLU A 24 -1.39 -11.21 10.58
N VAL A 25 -2.09 -10.96 9.45
CA VAL A 25 -3.55 -10.85 9.41
C VAL A 25 -4.13 -12.20 9.01
N ASP A 26 -4.82 -12.85 9.94
CA ASP A 26 -5.53 -14.11 9.66
C ASP A 26 -6.84 -13.81 8.90
N ILE A 27 -6.89 -14.13 7.63
CA ILE A 27 -8.05 -13.91 6.75
C ILE A 27 -9.08 -15.06 6.80
N THR A 28 -8.81 -16.12 7.54
CA THR A 28 -9.65 -17.34 7.56
C THR A 28 -10.80 -17.24 8.57
N ARG A 29 -10.74 -16.29 9.51
CA ARG A 29 -11.74 -16.11 10.55
C ARG A 29 -12.80 -15.08 10.15
N GLY A 30 -14.07 -15.47 10.19
CA GLY A 30 -15.21 -14.66 9.74
C GLY A 30 -15.55 -13.40 10.57
N ASN A 31 -14.81 -13.09 11.61
CA ASN A 31 -14.97 -11.87 12.43
C ASN A 31 -13.61 -11.19 12.60
N LEU A 32 -13.27 -10.34 11.64
CA LEU A 32 -12.00 -9.64 11.61
C LEU A 32 -12.14 -8.27 12.27
N ASN A 33 -11.34 -8.04 13.32
CA ASN A 33 -11.02 -6.67 13.70
C ASN A 33 -9.95 -6.16 12.71
N PRO A 34 -10.29 -5.19 11.83
CA PRO A 34 -9.32 -4.70 10.86
C PRO A 34 -8.05 -4.19 11.54
N LEU A 35 -6.88 -4.57 11.01
CA LEU A 35 -5.58 -4.20 11.57
C LEU A 35 -5.38 -2.67 11.52
N PRO A 36 -5.17 -1.98 12.65
CA PRO A 36 -4.87 -0.55 12.66
C PRO A 36 -3.52 -0.28 12.00
N ILE A 37 -3.51 0.45 10.90
CA ILE A 37 -2.32 0.76 10.12
C ILE A 37 -2.17 2.28 9.92
N ALA A 38 -0.98 2.80 10.18
CA ALA A 38 -0.64 4.17 9.88
C ALA A 38 0.02 4.25 8.51
N VAL A 39 -0.52 5.11 7.63
CA VAL A 39 0.06 5.38 6.31
C VAL A 39 0.56 6.81 6.28
N SER A 40 1.85 6.99 6.58
CA SER A 40 2.48 8.32 6.51
C SER A 40 2.56 8.79 5.07
N SER A 41 2.38 10.09 4.83
CA SER A 41 2.69 10.67 3.53
C SER A 41 4.15 10.39 3.17
N LEU A 42 4.43 10.12 1.90
CA LEU A 42 5.82 9.92 1.47
C LEU A 42 6.55 11.26 1.50
N ALA A 43 7.74 11.27 2.11
CA ALA A 43 8.58 12.45 2.16
C ALA A 43 9.08 12.84 0.76
N SER A 44 9.20 14.12 0.49
CA SER A 44 9.80 14.65 -0.73
C SER A 44 10.45 15.98 -0.47
N ASN A 45 11.59 16.27 -1.09
CA ASN A 45 12.19 17.58 -1.01
C ASN A 45 11.36 18.63 -1.78
N ASN A 46 11.51 19.90 -1.44
CA ASN A 46 10.71 20.98 -2.02
C ASN A 46 10.92 21.15 -3.54
N THR A 47 12.15 20.96 -4.02
CA THR A 47 12.48 21.05 -5.44
C THR A 47 11.76 19.99 -6.25
N ASP A 48 11.76 18.73 -5.79
CA ASP A 48 11.06 17.63 -6.46
C ASP A 48 9.55 17.80 -6.38
N LYS A 49 9.01 18.28 -5.25
CA LYS A 49 7.57 18.61 -5.13
C LYS A 49 7.14 19.61 -6.19
N GLU A 50 7.89 20.70 -6.37
CA GLU A 50 7.55 21.72 -7.37
C GLU A 50 7.70 21.21 -8.80
N ASN A 51 8.75 20.47 -9.11
CA ASN A 51 8.97 19.89 -10.43
C ASN A 51 7.87 18.87 -10.79
N LEU A 52 7.51 17.99 -9.84
CA LEU A 52 6.45 17.00 -10.04
C LEU A 52 5.08 17.66 -10.12
N LYS A 53 4.81 18.71 -9.34
CA LYS A 53 3.59 19.50 -9.44
C LYS A 53 3.41 20.09 -10.85
N LYS A 54 4.44 20.71 -11.41
CA LYS A 54 4.40 21.26 -12.77
C LYS A 54 4.21 20.19 -13.84
N LYS A 55 4.84 19.02 -13.66
CA LYS A 55 4.86 17.92 -14.64
C LYS A 55 3.58 17.07 -14.62
N LEU A 56 2.93 16.92 -13.48
CA LEU A 56 1.81 16.00 -13.26
C LEU A 56 0.50 16.70 -12.88
N ASP A 57 0.53 18.01 -12.65
CA ASP A 57 -0.60 18.78 -12.07
C ASP A 57 -1.10 18.20 -10.73
N VAL A 58 -0.18 17.69 -9.91
CA VAL A 58 -0.44 17.09 -8.62
C VAL A 58 0.20 17.91 -7.52
N LYS A 59 -0.59 18.38 -6.55
CA LYS A 59 -0.12 19.30 -5.51
C LYS A 59 0.99 18.72 -4.62
N ASP A 60 0.84 17.50 -4.17
CA ASP A 60 1.81 16.77 -3.35
C ASP A 60 1.78 15.28 -3.71
N ILE A 61 2.75 14.84 -4.49
CA ILE A 61 2.83 13.47 -4.98
C ILE A 61 2.98 12.43 -3.86
N GLY A 62 3.70 12.79 -2.80
CA GLY A 62 3.89 11.91 -1.65
C GLY A 62 2.58 11.67 -0.88
N LEU A 63 1.77 12.71 -0.74
CA LEU A 63 0.43 12.62 -0.15
C LEU A 63 -0.51 11.79 -1.04
N GLU A 64 -0.49 12.05 -2.34
CA GLU A 64 -1.38 11.36 -3.29
C GLU A 64 -1.09 9.86 -3.38
N ILE A 65 0.19 9.45 -3.46
CA ILE A 65 0.57 8.04 -3.46
C ILE A 65 0.12 7.37 -2.15
N SER A 66 0.39 8.00 -1.00
CA SER A 66 -0.02 7.45 0.29
C SER A 66 -1.54 7.35 0.44
N SER A 67 -2.30 8.28 -0.15
CA SER A 67 -3.76 8.24 -0.15
C SER A 67 -4.33 7.10 -0.99
N ILE A 68 -3.68 6.73 -2.11
CA ILE A 68 -4.05 5.53 -2.87
C ILE A 68 -3.82 4.27 -2.03
N VAL A 69 -2.66 4.16 -1.37
CA VAL A 69 -2.34 3.02 -0.49
C VAL A 69 -3.38 2.91 0.63
N GLU A 70 -3.68 4.01 1.30
CA GLU A 70 -4.67 4.08 2.38
C GLU A 70 -6.06 3.64 1.91
N ASN A 71 -6.56 4.20 0.80
CA ASN A 71 -7.86 3.86 0.25
C ASN A 71 -7.96 2.40 -0.16
N ASN A 72 -6.92 1.85 -0.78
CA ASN A 72 -6.88 0.45 -1.18
C ASN A 72 -6.90 -0.49 0.04
N LEU A 73 -6.06 -0.23 1.05
CA LEU A 73 -6.02 -1.01 2.28
C LEU A 73 -7.40 -0.97 2.99
N LYS A 74 -8.01 0.22 3.09
CA LYS A 74 -9.35 0.38 3.66
C LYS A 74 -10.40 -0.43 2.91
N LYS A 75 -10.40 -0.38 1.58
CA LYS A 75 -11.36 -1.11 0.72
C LYS A 75 -11.24 -2.63 0.85
N SER A 76 -10.09 -3.17 1.23
CA SER A 76 -9.93 -4.61 1.45
C SER A 76 -10.73 -5.12 2.66
N GLY A 77 -11.11 -4.23 3.59
CA GLY A 77 -11.79 -4.60 4.84
C GLY A 77 -10.89 -5.24 5.91
N LEU A 78 -9.63 -5.55 5.58
CA LEU A 78 -8.67 -6.19 6.49
C LEU A 78 -7.87 -5.19 7.31
N PHE A 79 -7.84 -3.93 6.89
CA PHE A 79 -7.05 -2.87 7.50
C PHE A 79 -7.93 -1.68 7.87
N ASN A 80 -7.54 -1.03 8.96
CA ASN A 80 -8.15 0.22 9.42
C ASN A 80 -7.09 1.33 9.41
N PRO A 81 -6.95 2.07 8.29
CA PRO A 81 -6.04 3.21 8.22
C PRO A 81 -6.40 4.26 9.27
N LEU A 82 -5.39 4.71 10.01
CA LEU A 82 -5.53 5.71 11.05
C LEU A 82 -5.54 7.12 10.45
N ASP A 83 -6.25 8.04 11.12
CA ASP A 83 -6.33 9.42 10.71
C ASP A 83 -4.94 10.10 10.78
N LYS A 84 -4.55 10.76 9.69
CA LYS A 84 -3.28 11.49 9.58
C LYS A 84 -3.17 12.67 10.55
N GLU A 85 -4.30 13.22 10.99
CA GLU A 85 -4.32 14.30 12.01
C GLU A 85 -3.81 13.83 13.37
N ALA A 86 -3.88 12.53 13.66
CA ALA A 86 -3.35 11.92 14.87
C ALA A 86 -1.83 11.71 14.84
N PHE A 87 -1.16 11.90 13.71
CA PHE A 87 0.26 11.58 13.55
C PHE A 87 1.15 12.63 14.22
N LEU A 88 1.92 12.21 15.22
CA LEU A 88 2.82 13.08 15.97
C LEU A 88 4.13 13.34 15.23
N GLN A 89 4.55 12.42 14.37
CA GLN A 89 5.81 12.49 13.64
C GLN A 89 5.59 12.91 12.19
N LYS A 90 6.33 13.94 11.75
CA LYS A 90 6.26 14.41 10.35
C LYS A 90 6.87 13.39 9.38
N PRO A 91 6.40 13.33 8.13
CA PRO A 91 6.89 12.38 7.11
C PRO A 91 8.41 12.45 6.88
N ASP A 92 8.98 13.65 6.84
CA ASP A 92 10.41 13.88 6.60
C ASP A 92 11.32 13.26 7.68
N ILE A 93 10.79 13.06 8.86
CA ILE A 93 11.51 12.42 9.98
C ILE A 93 11.14 10.94 10.06
N ALA A 94 9.86 10.61 9.90
CA ALA A 94 9.36 9.25 10.04
C ALA A 94 10.00 8.27 9.04
N HIS A 95 10.30 8.71 7.80
CA HIS A 95 10.92 7.84 6.80
C HIS A 95 12.38 7.51 7.11
N LEU A 96 13.09 8.38 7.84
CA LEU A 96 14.48 8.15 8.26
C LEU A 96 14.56 7.26 9.49
N LYS A 97 13.79 7.60 10.52
CA LYS A 97 13.78 6.90 11.80
C LYS A 97 12.42 7.04 12.48
N PRO A 98 11.51 6.05 12.36
CA PRO A 98 10.26 6.06 13.10
C PRO A 98 10.51 6.02 14.61
N ARG A 99 9.79 6.87 15.36
CA ARG A 99 9.69 6.75 16.82
C ARG A 99 8.49 5.88 17.14
N PHE A 100 8.72 4.59 17.31
CA PHE A 100 7.63 3.60 17.44
C PHE A 100 6.70 3.88 18.60
N GLU A 101 7.19 4.51 19.67
CA GLU A 101 6.40 4.92 20.84
C GLU A 101 5.28 5.89 20.44
N ASP A 102 5.57 6.87 19.58
CA ASP A 102 4.57 7.85 19.08
C ASP A 102 3.46 7.14 18.28
N TRP A 103 3.83 6.15 17.49
CA TRP A 103 2.89 5.36 16.69
C TRP A 103 2.08 4.37 17.54
N ALA A 104 2.68 3.81 18.58
CA ALA A 104 2.01 2.94 19.54
C ALA A 104 0.95 3.69 20.35
N LEU A 105 1.19 4.97 20.72
CA LEU A 105 0.24 5.83 21.43
C LEU A 105 -1.08 5.97 20.66
N ILE A 106 -1.03 6.08 19.34
CA ILE A 106 -2.23 6.15 18.48
C ILE A 106 -2.75 4.76 18.08
N LYS A 107 -2.24 3.69 18.72
CA LYS A 107 -2.64 2.30 18.52
C LYS A 107 -2.34 1.75 17.12
N ALA A 108 -1.38 2.32 16.38
CA ALA A 108 -0.91 1.72 15.15
C ALA A 108 -0.20 0.39 15.47
N GLN A 109 -0.54 -0.66 14.74
CA GLN A 109 0.18 -1.94 14.79
C GLN A 109 1.19 -2.02 13.65
N ALA A 110 0.83 -1.56 12.47
CA ALA A 110 1.72 -1.43 11.32
C ALA A 110 1.87 0.03 10.91
N LEU A 111 3.04 0.36 10.34
CA LEU A 111 3.33 1.72 9.85
C LEU A 111 3.98 1.63 8.46
N ILE A 112 3.47 2.42 7.53
CA ILE A 112 4.07 2.63 6.21
C ILE A 112 4.71 4.01 6.19
N THR A 113 6.01 4.06 5.86
CA THR A 113 6.77 5.28 5.63
C THR A 113 7.50 5.20 4.30
N GLY A 114 7.99 6.32 3.79
CA GLY A 114 8.77 6.30 2.57
C GLY A 114 9.13 7.70 2.08
N LYS A 115 9.73 7.72 0.90
CA LYS A 115 10.07 8.95 0.20
C LYS A 115 9.84 8.84 -1.30
N VAL A 116 9.67 9.97 -1.94
CA VAL A 116 9.53 10.10 -3.38
C VAL A 116 10.46 11.20 -3.90
N ASN A 117 11.26 10.86 -4.89
CA ASN A 117 12.25 11.75 -5.49
C ASN A 117 12.12 11.70 -7.02
N LEU A 118 12.61 12.75 -7.67
CA LEU A 118 12.78 12.78 -9.13
C LEU A 118 14.28 12.60 -9.42
N GLU A 119 14.66 11.46 -10.01
CA GLU A 119 16.03 11.12 -10.37
C GLU A 119 16.10 10.91 -11.90
N ASP A 120 16.92 11.68 -12.61
CA ASP A 120 17.08 11.59 -14.07
C ASP A 120 15.74 11.54 -14.83
N GLU A 121 14.82 12.48 -14.51
CA GLU A 121 13.46 12.54 -15.07
C GLU A 121 12.56 11.33 -14.76
N LYS A 122 13.01 10.40 -13.93
CA LYS A 122 12.24 9.24 -13.44
C LYS A 122 11.76 9.48 -12.02
N LEU A 123 10.58 8.98 -11.73
CA LEU A 123 10.03 8.96 -10.39
C LEU A 123 10.60 7.76 -9.65
N ARG A 124 11.34 8.01 -8.55
CA ARG A 124 11.80 6.99 -7.63
C ARG A 124 10.99 7.05 -6.34
N VAL A 125 10.33 5.96 -6.00
CA VAL A 125 9.51 5.82 -4.79
C VAL A 125 10.07 4.71 -3.94
N GLU A 126 10.46 5.04 -2.72
CA GLU A 126 10.91 4.08 -1.71
C GLU A 126 9.87 4.01 -0.60
N PHE A 127 9.56 2.81 -0.14
CA PHE A 127 8.70 2.63 1.03
C PHE A 127 9.23 1.55 1.96
N ARG A 128 8.82 1.65 3.22
CA ARG A 128 9.07 0.67 4.27
C ARG A 128 7.80 0.39 5.02
N LEU A 129 7.62 -0.88 5.34
CA LEU A 129 6.59 -1.37 6.24
C LEU A 129 7.25 -1.78 7.57
N TRP A 130 6.69 -1.30 8.65
CA TRP A 130 7.20 -1.53 9.99
C TRP A 130 6.16 -2.24 10.86
N ASP A 131 6.61 -3.16 11.68
CA ASP A 131 5.89 -3.64 12.86
C ASP A 131 6.13 -2.63 13.99
N VAL A 132 5.10 -1.92 14.41
CA VAL A 132 5.21 -0.86 15.42
C VAL A 132 5.50 -1.44 16.80
N LEU A 133 4.88 -2.57 17.14
CA LEU A 133 5.03 -3.18 18.46
C LEU A 133 6.39 -3.86 18.62
N ALA A 134 6.88 -4.52 17.58
CA ALA A 134 8.21 -5.12 17.56
C ALA A 134 9.33 -4.11 17.30
N GLY A 135 9.01 -2.91 16.78
CA GLY A 135 9.99 -1.89 16.39
C GLY A 135 10.90 -2.36 15.25
N LYS A 136 10.39 -3.18 14.32
CA LYS A 136 11.17 -3.84 13.26
C LYS A 136 10.64 -3.54 11.87
N GLU A 137 11.58 -3.43 10.92
CA GLU A 137 11.25 -3.38 9.50
C GLU A 137 10.78 -4.76 9.02
N MET A 138 9.62 -4.79 8.38
CA MET A 138 9.04 -6.00 7.79
C MET A 138 9.32 -6.11 6.30
N LEU A 139 9.39 -4.96 5.61
CA LEU A 139 9.60 -4.88 4.17
C LEU A 139 10.17 -3.52 3.80
N ALA A 140 11.15 -3.49 2.89
CA ALA A 140 11.66 -2.27 2.27
C ALA A 140 11.84 -2.50 0.77
N LEU A 141 11.22 -1.66 -0.05
CA LEU A 141 11.31 -1.73 -1.51
C LEU A 141 11.43 -0.34 -2.13
N ALA A 142 11.98 -0.30 -3.33
CA ALA A 142 12.07 0.89 -4.16
C ALA A 142 11.60 0.59 -5.58
N PHE A 143 10.87 1.54 -6.17
CA PHE A 143 10.38 1.47 -7.55
C PHE A 143 10.87 2.69 -8.32
N THR A 144 11.30 2.47 -9.55
CA THR A 144 11.66 3.55 -10.48
C THR A 144 10.81 3.43 -11.73
N THR A 145 10.14 4.53 -12.09
CA THR A 145 9.23 4.57 -13.24
C THR A 145 9.16 5.97 -13.85
N VAL A 146 8.44 6.10 -14.97
CA VAL A 146 8.12 7.44 -15.51
C VAL A 146 7.09 8.13 -14.61
N PRO A 147 7.17 9.45 -14.41
CA PRO A 147 6.30 10.19 -13.49
C PRO A 147 4.81 9.93 -13.70
N LYS A 148 4.32 9.82 -14.93
CA LYS A 148 2.91 9.55 -15.24
C LYS A 148 2.33 8.26 -14.63
N ASN A 149 3.18 7.31 -14.24
CA ASN A 149 2.76 6.04 -13.65
C ASN A 149 2.65 6.08 -12.12
N TRP A 150 2.70 7.25 -11.52
CA TRP A 150 2.71 7.43 -10.07
C TRP A 150 1.54 6.73 -9.36
N ARG A 151 0.34 6.75 -9.94
CA ARG A 151 -0.83 6.06 -9.38
C ARG A 151 -0.61 4.56 -9.28
N ARG A 152 -0.09 3.97 -10.36
CA ARG A 152 0.23 2.54 -10.41
C ARG A 152 1.22 2.14 -9.32
N VAL A 153 2.19 3.01 -8.98
CA VAL A 153 3.13 2.74 -7.87
C VAL A 153 2.37 2.61 -6.54
N GLY A 154 1.36 3.45 -6.28
CA GLY A 154 0.50 3.32 -5.11
C GLY A 154 -0.20 1.96 -5.02
N HIS A 155 -0.73 1.45 -6.14
CA HIS A 155 -1.34 0.13 -6.20
C HIS A 155 -0.33 -1.00 -5.96
N ILE A 156 0.86 -0.92 -6.57
CA ILE A 156 1.93 -1.92 -6.37
C ILE A 156 2.43 -1.93 -4.91
N ILE A 157 2.58 -0.75 -4.28
CA ILE A 157 2.93 -0.66 -2.85
C ILE A 157 1.87 -1.38 -2.03
N THR A 158 0.59 -1.12 -2.31
CA THR A 158 -0.52 -1.79 -1.60
C THR A 158 -0.47 -3.30 -1.76
N ASP A 159 -0.22 -3.81 -2.97
CA ASP A 159 -0.07 -5.25 -3.23
C ASP A 159 1.03 -5.86 -2.38
N LYS A 160 2.19 -5.20 -2.29
CA LYS A 160 3.33 -5.68 -1.50
C LYS A 160 3.09 -5.64 0.00
N VAL A 161 2.41 -4.61 0.49
CA VAL A 161 2.00 -4.51 1.89
C VAL A 161 0.96 -5.58 2.24
N TYR A 162 -0.05 -5.75 1.37
CA TYR A 162 -1.09 -6.76 1.53
C TYR A 162 -0.48 -8.17 1.58
N GLU A 163 0.33 -8.52 0.59
CA GLU A 163 1.02 -9.80 0.51
C GLU A 163 1.88 -10.07 1.76
N ARG A 164 2.62 -9.05 2.23
CA ARG A 164 3.48 -9.19 3.41
C ARG A 164 2.70 -9.42 4.70
N LEU A 165 1.51 -8.82 4.85
CA LEU A 165 0.71 -8.89 6.07
C LEU A 165 -0.31 -10.04 6.07
N THR A 166 -0.75 -10.52 4.91
CA THR A 166 -1.77 -11.57 4.81
C THR A 166 -1.25 -12.90 4.28
N GLY A 167 -0.05 -12.92 3.68
CA GLY A 167 0.48 -14.08 2.95
C GLY A 167 -0.16 -14.30 1.57
N GLU A 168 -1.21 -13.56 1.22
CA GLU A 168 -1.95 -13.70 -0.03
C GLU A 168 -1.52 -12.65 -1.05
N LYS A 169 -1.53 -13.02 -2.34
CA LYS A 169 -1.17 -12.10 -3.41
C LYS A 169 -2.12 -10.89 -3.47
N GLY A 170 -1.57 -9.68 -3.54
CA GLY A 170 -2.33 -8.45 -3.74
C GLY A 170 -3.01 -8.40 -5.11
N TYR A 171 -4.08 -7.60 -5.22
CA TYR A 171 -4.92 -7.46 -6.41
C TYR A 171 -5.19 -6.00 -6.80
N PHE A 172 -4.50 -5.05 -6.18
CA PHE A 172 -4.76 -3.62 -6.38
C PHE A 172 -4.16 -3.07 -7.67
N ASP A 173 -3.03 -3.63 -8.18
CA ASP A 173 -2.49 -3.29 -9.50
C ASP A 173 -3.19 -4.09 -10.59
N THR A 174 -4.53 -4.01 -10.62
CA THR A 174 -5.38 -4.66 -11.62
C THR A 174 -6.26 -3.66 -12.36
N ARG A 175 -6.85 -4.08 -13.46
CA ARG A 175 -7.74 -3.28 -14.29
C ARG A 175 -9.10 -3.93 -14.44
N ILE A 176 -10.12 -3.09 -14.60
CA ILE A 176 -11.49 -3.50 -14.86
C ILE A 176 -11.80 -3.18 -16.32
N ILE A 177 -12.23 -4.20 -17.08
CA ILE A 177 -12.80 -4.03 -18.40
C ILE A 177 -14.33 -4.10 -18.28
N TYR A 178 -15.03 -3.15 -18.91
CA TYR A 178 -16.49 -3.06 -18.80
C TYR A 178 -17.12 -2.44 -20.05
N VAL A 179 -18.43 -2.58 -20.15
CA VAL A 179 -19.22 -1.90 -21.19
C VAL A 179 -19.82 -0.63 -20.60
N SER A 180 -19.40 0.52 -21.11
CA SER A 180 -20.01 1.80 -20.80
C SER A 180 -21.22 2.02 -21.70
N GLU A 181 -22.36 2.37 -21.12
CA GLU A 181 -23.59 2.66 -21.85
C GLU A 181 -24.00 4.12 -21.65
N GLU A 182 -24.24 4.81 -22.76
CA GLU A 182 -24.67 6.21 -22.77
C GLU A 182 -25.92 6.38 -23.64
N GLY A 183 -26.72 7.43 -23.39
CA GLY A 183 -27.90 7.78 -24.16
C GLY A 183 -29.22 7.17 -23.66
N PRO A 184 -30.34 7.49 -24.31
CA PRO A 184 -31.69 7.04 -23.92
C PRO A 184 -31.85 5.53 -24.13
N LYS A 185 -32.79 4.92 -23.41
CA LYS A 185 -33.02 3.46 -23.44
C LYS A 185 -33.23 2.87 -24.85
N THR A 186 -33.79 3.68 -25.76
CA THR A 186 -34.10 3.28 -27.14
C THR A 186 -32.93 3.43 -28.13
N GLN A 187 -31.86 4.16 -27.74
CA GLN A 187 -30.70 4.42 -28.59
C GLN A 187 -29.42 4.45 -27.73
N ARG A 188 -29.14 3.39 -27.01
CA ARG A 188 -27.93 3.29 -26.20
C ARG A 188 -26.70 3.05 -27.05
N VAL A 189 -25.72 3.90 -26.87
CA VAL A 189 -24.37 3.71 -27.41
C VAL A 189 -23.56 2.92 -26.37
N LYS A 190 -23.01 1.77 -26.79
CA LYS A 190 -22.21 0.90 -25.95
C LYS A 190 -20.74 0.98 -26.38
N LYS A 191 -19.87 1.27 -25.42
CA LYS A 191 -18.43 1.35 -25.66
C LYS A 191 -17.69 0.40 -24.76
N LEU A 192 -16.69 -0.28 -25.28
CA LEU A 192 -15.74 -1.02 -24.47
C LEU A 192 -14.82 -0.03 -23.76
N ALA A 193 -14.70 -0.15 -22.47
CA ALA A 193 -13.85 0.70 -21.64
C ALA A 193 -12.99 -0.11 -20.69
N ILE A 194 -11.84 0.44 -20.31
CA ILE A 194 -10.93 -0.10 -19.32
C ILE A 194 -10.57 1.00 -18.32
N MET A 195 -10.46 0.64 -17.05
CA MET A 195 -10.05 1.55 -15.97
C MET A 195 -9.20 0.81 -14.93
N ASP A 196 -8.50 1.55 -14.09
CA ASP A 196 -7.85 1.00 -12.91
C ASP A 196 -8.93 0.51 -11.90
N GLN A 197 -8.58 -0.39 -11.00
CA GLN A 197 -9.54 -1.00 -10.07
C GLN A 197 -10.24 0.02 -9.15
N ASP A 198 -9.67 1.20 -8.99
CA ASP A 198 -10.21 2.30 -8.17
C ASP A 198 -11.10 3.29 -8.96
N GLY A 199 -11.32 3.03 -10.26
CA GLY A 199 -12.17 3.83 -11.16
C GLY A 199 -11.44 4.93 -11.92
N PHE A 200 -10.14 5.10 -11.73
CA PHE A 200 -9.34 6.09 -12.44
C PHE A 200 -8.80 5.59 -13.79
N ASN A 201 -8.21 6.49 -14.56
CA ASN A 201 -7.58 6.21 -15.85
C ASN A 201 -8.50 5.49 -16.86
N THR A 202 -9.79 5.83 -16.84
CA THR A 202 -10.76 5.30 -17.80
C THR A 202 -10.35 5.63 -19.24
N LYS A 203 -10.29 4.59 -20.08
CA LYS A 203 -10.04 4.70 -21.51
C LYS A 203 -11.11 3.94 -22.28
N TYR A 204 -11.70 4.59 -23.29
CA TYR A 204 -12.58 3.94 -24.23
C TYR A 204 -11.75 3.24 -25.32
N LEU A 205 -12.01 1.96 -25.54
CA LEU A 205 -11.29 1.12 -26.52
C LEU A 205 -12.06 1.04 -27.86
N THR A 206 -13.37 1.34 -27.85
CA THR A 206 -14.22 1.38 -29.04
C THR A 206 -14.99 2.70 -29.12
N LEU A 207 -15.45 3.06 -30.31
CA LEU A 207 -16.17 4.31 -30.56
C LEU A 207 -17.69 4.23 -30.33
N GLY A 208 -18.23 3.03 -30.16
CA GLY A 208 -19.67 2.79 -29.91
C GLY A 208 -20.46 2.46 -31.18
N ASN A 209 -19.80 2.20 -32.29
CA ASN A 209 -20.43 1.77 -33.54
C ASN A 209 -20.58 0.25 -33.65
N GLU A 210 -20.10 -0.47 -32.64
CA GLU A 210 -20.01 -1.92 -32.58
C GLU A 210 -20.85 -2.47 -31.44
N LEU A 211 -21.38 -3.68 -31.62
CA LEU A 211 -22.04 -4.40 -30.54
C LEU A 211 -20.98 -4.95 -29.58
N VAL A 212 -20.93 -4.42 -28.36
CA VAL A 212 -20.02 -4.86 -27.31
C VAL A 212 -20.83 -5.57 -26.22
N LEU A 213 -20.49 -6.85 -25.95
CA LEU A 213 -21.13 -7.69 -24.94
C LEU A 213 -20.05 -8.41 -24.12
N THR A 214 -20.30 -8.54 -22.82
CA THR A 214 -19.55 -9.40 -21.88
C THR A 214 -18.03 -9.46 -22.10
N PRO A 215 -17.31 -8.33 -21.96
CA PRO A 215 -15.87 -8.31 -22.18
C PRO A 215 -15.14 -9.16 -21.12
N ARG A 216 -14.05 -9.81 -21.54
CA ARG A 216 -13.18 -10.58 -20.66
C ARG A 216 -11.73 -10.39 -21.07
N PHE A 217 -10.84 -10.39 -20.10
CA PHE A 217 -9.41 -10.49 -20.37
C PHE A 217 -9.07 -11.91 -20.86
N ASN A 218 -8.06 -12.01 -21.72
CA ASN A 218 -7.50 -13.30 -22.08
C ASN A 218 -6.76 -13.88 -20.86
N PRO A 219 -7.08 -15.10 -20.40
CA PRO A 219 -6.43 -15.71 -19.25
C PRO A 219 -4.94 -16.02 -19.46
N THR A 220 -4.48 -16.13 -20.71
CA THR A 220 -3.10 -16.51 -21.05
C THR A 220 -2.19 -15.35 -21.42
N ASN A 221 -2.76 -14.18 -21.79
CA ASN A 221 -2.03 -12.96 -22.20
C ASN A 221 -2.57 -11.77 -21.42
N GLN A 222 -2.04 -11.55 -20.22
CA GLN A 222 -2.31 -10.35 -19.43
C GLN A 222 -1.16 -9.35 -19.55
#